data_bb4bbf5521c4aafc98d9e009ba728b8d
#
_entry.id   bb4bbf5521c4aafc98d9e009ba728b8d
#
_cell.length_a   1.000
_cell.length_b   1.000
_cell.length_c   1.000
_cell.angle_alpha   90.00
_cell.angle_beta   90.00
_cell.angle_gamma   90.00
#
_symmetry.space_group_name_H-M   'P 1'
#
loop_
_entity.id
_entity.type
_entity.pdbx_description
1 polymer ?
#
loop_
_entity_poly.entity_id
_entity_poly.type
_entity_poly.pdbx_seq_one_letter_code
_entity_poly.pdbx_strand_id
1 'polypeptide(L)'
;MSRISFVIPCYRSEKTIGAVVEEIKKTVGGREHEIILVNDCSPDGTINEIKRLAAADSHITGVDLARNFGQHAALMAGFRQVTGDVIVCLDDDGQTPAGEMDRLLKKLDEGYDVVYASYTNKKHSGFRNWGSRLNSKMTEIMLGKPKQLQISSYFAMRRFIKDEMLRYEGCYPYIMGLVLRSTKNICNVPIDHRERESGSSGYTLSKLISLWMNGFTSFSVKPLRIANYLGCLSALCGFIYMIVIIIRHFALNTAPLGWSSTTALLLLIGGIILVVLGMVGEYIGRIYMCINATPQYLVREIYKKEK
;
A
#
# COMPACT_ATOMS: atom_id res chain seq x y z
N MET A 1 9.33 -7.17 -29.83
CA MET A 1 9.31 -7.58 -28.41
C MET A 1 9.01 -6.34 -27.60
N SER A 2 8.12 -6.40 -26.61
CA SER A 2 7.80 -5.24 -25.77
C SER A 2 8.98 -4.90 -24.87
N ARG A 3 9.30 -3.62 -24.72
CA ARG A 3 10.33 -3.11 -23.81
C ARG A 3 9.90 -3.32 -22.35
N ILE A 4 10.79 -3.84 -21.52
CA ILE A 4 10.53 -4.13 -20.11
C ILE A 4 11.14 -3.01 -19.26
N SER A 5 10.35 -2.43 -18.35
CA SER A 5 10.81 -1.43 -17.38
C SER A 5 10.79 -2.01 -15.98
N PHE A 6 11.92 -2.07 -15.33
CA PHE A 6 12.03 -2.45 -13.92
C PHE A 6 11.96 -1.20 -13.05
N VAL A 7 11.14 -1.22 -12.01
CA VAL A 7 11.02 -0.13 -11.04
C VAL A 7 11.30 -0.66 -9.65
N ILE A 8 12.36 -0.12 -9.02
CA ILE A 8 12.89 -0.59 -7.74
C ILE A 8 12.96 0.59 -6.77
N PRO A 9 12.09 0.63 -5.76
CA PRO A 9 12.21 1.58 -4.65
C PRO A 9 13.35 1.15 -3.75
N CYS A 10 14.29 2.06 -3.46
CA CYS A 10 15.53 1.80 -2.73
C CYS A 10 15.56 2.56 -1.41
N TYR A 11 15.73 1.84 -0.29
CA TYR A 11 15.91 2.43 1.03
C TYR A 11 16.79 1.54 1.92
N ARG A 12 17.99 2.03 2.29
CA ARG A 12 19.03 1.28 3.00
C ARG A 12 19.51 0.04 2.24
N SER A 13 19.71 0.21 0.96
CA SER A 13 20.06 -0.84 0.01
C SER A 13 21.46 -0.68 -0.62
N GLU A 14 22.33 0.10 0.00
CA GLU A 14 23.72 0.31 -0.44
C GLU A 14 24.43 -1.00 -0.81
N LYS A 15 24.21 -2.07 0.00
CA LYS A 15 24.88 -3.36 -0.16
C LYS A 15 24.18 -4.35 -1.08
N THR A 16 22.90 -4.13 -1.37
CA THR A 16 22.04 -5.11 -2.05
C THR A 16 21.70 -4.71 -3.48
N ILE A 17 21.51 -3.41 -3.73
CA ILE A 17 20.97 -2.94 -5.00
C ILE A 17 21.87 -3.28 -6.20
N GLY A 18 23.19 -3.28 -6.03
CA GLY A 18 24.14 -3.69 -7.07
C GLY A 18 23.91 -5.12 -7.53
N ALA A 19 23.75 -6.05 -6.58
CA ALA A 19 23.49 -7.47 -6.87
C ALA A 19 22.14 -7.68 -7.56
N VAL A 20 21.10 -6.94 -7.13
CA VAL A 20 19.76 -6.99 -7.75
C VAL A 20 19.83 -6.53 -9.21
N VAL A 21 20.52 -5.43 -9.49
CA VAL A 21 20.71 -4.95 -10.87
C VAL A 21 21.44 -5.95 -11.74
N GLU A 22 22.50 -6.58 -11.23
CA GLU A 22 23.24 -7.61 -11.99
C GLU A 22 22.40 -8.87 -12.23
N GLU A 23 21.55 -9.28 -11.29
CA GLU A 23 20.62 -10.39 -11.50
C GLU A 23 19.59 -10.05 -12.58
N ILE A 24 19.04 -8.83 -12.58
CA ILE A 24 18.12 -8.38 -13.64
C ILE A 24 18.79 -8.42 -14.99
N LYS A 25 20.00 -7.89 -15.14
CA LYS A 25 20.75 -7.89 -16.40
C LYS A 25 20.98 -9.29 -16.93
N LYS A 26 21.37 -10.23 -16.07
CA LYS A 26 21.54 -11.63 -16.44
C LYS A 26 20.24 -12.27 -16.91
N THR A 27 19.13 -11.98 -16.24
CA THR A 27 17.82 -12.56 -16.54
C THR A 27 17.22 -11.99 -17.82
N VAL A 28 17.38 -10.68 -18.04
CA VAL A 28 16.83 -10.01 -19.24
C VAL A 28 17.54 -10.52 -20.51
N GLY A 29 18.83 -10.83 -20.43
CA GLY A 29 19.63 -11.24 -21.59
C GLY A 29 19.68 -10.11 -22.64
N GLY A 30 19.34 -10.44 -23.89
CA GLY A 30 19.33 -9.47 -25.00
C GLY A 30 18.00 -8.72 -25.18
N ARG A 31 17.03 -8.84 -24.26
CA ARG A 31 15.73 -8.13 -24.37
C ARG A 31 15.88 -6.64 -24.13
N GLU A 32 15.11 -5.84 -24.86
CA GLU A 32 15.06 -4.39 -24.65
C GLU A 32 14.49 -4.07 -23.28
N HIS A 33 15.25 -3.33 -22.47
CA HIS A 33 14.89 -3.05 -21.08
C HIS A 33 15.39 -1.70 -20.60
N GLU A 34 14.86 -1.28 -19.47
CA GLU A 34 15.36 -0.18 -18.65
C GLU A 34 15.15 -0.50 -17.16
N ILE A 35 15.99 0.06 -16.30
CA ILE A 35 15.95 -0.12 -14.85
C ILE A 35 15.86 1.25 -14.20
N ILE A 36 14.81 1.49 -13.43
CA ILE A 36 14.57 2.74 -12.70
C ILE A 36 14.77 2.47 -11.21
N LEU A 37 15.82 3.02 -10.64
CA LEU A 37 16.19 2.95 -9.24
C LEU A 37 15.75 4.21 -8.52
N VAL A 38 14.85 4.11 -7.55
CA VAL A 38 14.30 5.28 -6.85
C VAL A 38 14.81 5.33 -5.42
N ASN A 39 15.74 6.25 -5.13
CA ASN A 39 16.19 6.49 -3.77
C ASN A 39 15.13 7.27 -2.97
N ASP A 40 14.56 6.64 -1.96
CA ASP A 40 13.59 7.29 -1.05
C ASP A 40 14.30 8.00 0.11
N CYS A 41 15.25 8.88 -0.23
CA CYS A 41 16.08 9.64 0.72
C CYS A 41 16.72 8.73 1.77
N SER A 42 17.43 7.71 1.32
CA SER A 42 18.12 6.76 2.19
C SER A 42 19.22 7.45 3.00
N PRO A 43 19.40 7.10 4.30
CA PRO A 43 20.42 7.70 5.15
C PRO A 43 21.82 7.11 4.97
N ASP A 44 21.96 6.01 4.20
CA ASP A 44 23.22 5.32 3.90
C ASP A 44 23.76 5.69 2.50
N GLY A 45 24.76 4.96 2.02
CA GLY A 45 25.37 5.18 0.70
C GLY A 45 24.55 4.72 -0.50
N THR A 46 23.26 4.37 -0.34
CA THR A 46 22.38 3.90 -1.43
C THR A 46 22.39 4.84 -2.64
N ILE A 47 22.32 6.16 -2.40
CA ILE A 47 22.32 7.13 -3.51
C ILE A 47 23.64 7.12 -4.28
N ASN A 48 24.78 6.91 -3.62
CA ASN A 48 26.08 6.85 -4.26
C ASN A 48 26.19 5.62 -5.17
N GLU A 49 25.66 4.48 -4.72
CA GLU A 49 25.61 3.27 -5.52
C GLU A 49 24.69 3.42 -6.72
N ILE A 50 23.53 4.05 -6.56
CA ILE A 50 22.61 4.36 -7.68
C ILE A 50 23.30 5.26 -8.71
N LYS A 51 24.00 6.30 -8.28
CA LYS A 51 24.77 7.19 -9.18
C LYS A 51 25.83 6.41 -9.95
N ARG A 52 26.57 5.55 -9.27
CA ARG A 52 27.60 4.69 -9.88
C ARG A 52 27.01 3.79 -10.96
N LEU A 53 25.88 3.12 -10.66
CA LEU A 53 25.19 2.23 -11.59
C LEU A 53 24.63 3.00 -12.80
N ALA A 54 23.99 4.15 -12.58
CA ALA A 54 23.44 4.97 -13.64
C ALA A 54 24.53 5.58 -14.56
N ALA A 55 25.69 5.95 -14.02
CA ALA A 55 26.82 6.42 -14.82
C ALA A 55 27.46 5.29 -15.64
N ALA A 56 27.45 4.07 -15.15
CA ALA A 56 28.03 2.92 -15.82
C ALA A 56 27.17 2.41 -17.01
N ASP A 57 25.85 2.48 -16.92
CA ASP A 57 24.92 1.83 -17.85
C ASP A 57 23.78 2.78 -18.28
N SER A 58 23.63 2.98 -19.59
CA SER A 58 22.58 3.84 -20.18
C SER A 58 21.16 3.29 -20.03
N HIS A 59 20.99 2.02 -19.67
CA HIS A 59 19.68 1.43 -19.37
C HIS A 59 19.20 1.75 -17.95
N ILE A 60 20.07 2.31 -17.11
CA ILE A 60 19.76 2.62 -15.72
C ILE A 60 19.45 4.10 -15.55
N THR A 61 18.33 4.39 -14.91
CA THR A 61 17.94 5.72 -14.46
C THR A 61 17.85 5.73 -12.94
N GLY A 62 18.62 6.59 -12.28
CA GLY A 62 18.51 6.89 -10.87
C GLY A 62 17.57 8.06 -10.61
N VAL A 63 16.68 7.95 -9.65
CA VAL A 63 15.78 9.03 -9.19
C VAL A 63 16.03 9.27 -7.72
N ASP A 64 16.40 10.48 -7.32
CA ASP A 64 16.63 10.86 -5.93
C ASP A 64 15.44 11.67 -5.39
N LEU A 65 14.80 11.21 -4.33
CA LEU A 65 13.72 11.95 -3.67
C LEU A 65 14.27 12.88 -2.59
N ALA A 66 13.65 14.05 -2.44
CA ALA A 66 14.12 15.10 -1.54
C ALA A 66 13.99 14.73 -0.04
N ARG A 67 13.08 13.82 0.31
CA ARG A 67 12.88 13.26 1.65
C ARG A 67 12.30 11.86 1.53
N ASN A 68 12.22 11.12 2.63
CA ASN A 68 11.52 9.84 2.66
C ASN A 68 10.00 10.05 2.55
N PHE A 69 9.41 9.57 1.46
CA PHE A 69 7.98 9.62 1.17
C PHE A 69 7.30 8.24 1.27
N GLY A 70 8.09 7.18 1.45
CA GLY A 70 7.64 5.80 1.52
C GLY A 70 7.56 5.10 0.17
N GLN A 71 7.57 3.76 0.22
CA GLN A 71 7.67 2.87 -0.94
C GLN A 71 6.64 3.17 -2.06
N HIS A 72 5.39 3.47 -1.70
CA HIS A 72 4.34 3.73 -2.69
C HIS A 72 4.59 5.03 -3.48
N ALA A 73 5.06 6.07 -2.80
CA ALA A 73 5.41 7.34 -3.44
C ALA A 73 6.68 7.18 -4.31
N ALA A 74 7.66 6.42 -3.84
CA ALA A 74 8.85 6.08 -4.62
C ALA A 74 8.49 5.32 -5.90
N LEU A 75 7.58 4.33 -5.83
CA LEU A 75 7.09 3.64 -7.01
C LEU A 75 6.39 4.60 -7.99
N MET A 76 5.55 5.52 -7.51
CA MET A 76 4.91 6.53 -8.37
C MET A 76 5.93 7.44 -9.07
N ALA A 77 6.98 7.84 -8.35
CA ALA A 77 8.09 8.61 -8.94
C ALA A 77 8.81 7.80 -10.03
N GLY A 78 9.06 6.52 -9.78
CA GLY A 78 9.64 5.60 -10.76
C GLY A 78 8.75 5.41 -11.97
N PHE A 79 7.45 5.24 -11.81
CA PHE A 79 6.49 5.06 -12.91
C PHE A 79 6.46 6.24 -13.87
N ARG A 80 6.75 7.45 -13.43
CA ARG A 80 6.87 8.60 -14.32
C ARG A 80 8.07 8.53 -15.26
N GLN A 81 9.11 7.75 -14.91
CA GLN A 81 10.30 7.58 -15.76
C GLN A 81 10.16 6.39 -16.72
N VAL A 82 9.15 5.53 -16.53
CA VAL A 82 8.92 4.34 -17.34
C VAL A 82 8.53 4.69 -18.77
N THR A 83 9.24 4.09 -19.73
CA THR A 83 8.97 4.22 -21.17
C THR A 83 8.53 2.90 -21.81
N GLY A 84 8.77 1.75 -21.17
CA GLY A 84 8.45 0.43 -21.70
C GLY A 84 6.96 0.07 -21.65
N ASP A 85 6.62 -1.04 -22.28
CA ASP A 85 5.25 -1.54 -22.43
C ASP A 85 4.81 -2.43 -21.28
N VAL A 86 5.77 -3.07 -20.63
CA VAL A 86 5.59 -3.93 -19.46
C VAL A 86 6.43 -3.41 -18.32
N ILE A 87 5.82 -3.25 -17.16
CA ILE A 87 6.47 -2.78 -15.95
C ILE A 87 6.60 -3.93 -14.97
N VAL A 88 7.79 -4.15 -14.44
CA VAL A 88 8.09 -5.13 -13.40
C VAL A 88 8.58 -4.38 -12.17
N CYS A 89 7.88 -4.54 -11.05
CA CYS A 89 8.25 -4.00 -9.76
C CYS A 89 8.82 -5.10 -8.87
N LEU A 90 9.93 -4.84 -8.21
CA LEU A 90 10.57 -5.75 -7.25
C LEU A 90 11.26 -4.95 -6.15
N ASP A 91 11.56 -5.63 -5.04
CA ASP A 91 12.25 -5.03 -3.90
C ASP A 91 13.77 -4.98 -4.12
N ASP A 92 14.43 -4.13 -3.35
CA ASP A 92 15.88 -3.84 -3.39
C ASP A 92 16.72 -4.77 -2.50
N ASP A 93 16.10 -5.75 -1.82
CA ASP A 93 16.73 -6.58 -0.77
C ASP A 93 17.20 -7.97 -1.26
N GLY A 94 17.05 -8.26 -2.55
CA GLY A 94 17.46 -9.52 -3.16
C GLY A 94 16.59 -10.75 -2.81
N GLN A 95 15.52 -10.57 -1.99
CA GLN A 95 14.59 -11.67 -1.68
C GLN A 95 13.71 -12.06 -2.88
N THR A 96 13.59 -11.14 -3.81
CA THR A 96 12.74 -11.26 -4.99
C THR A 96 13.58 -11.77 -6.16
N PRO A 97 13.43 -13.05 -6.58
CA PRO A 97 14.25 -13.59 -7.65
C PRO A 97 13.86 -12.96 -8.99
N ALA A 98 14.72 -12.11 -9.54
CA ALA A 98 14.49 -11.53 -10.86
C ALA A 98 14.36 -12.59 -11.95
N GLY A 99 15.03 -13.75 -11.78
CA GLY A 99 14.94 -14.90 -12.67
C GLY A 99 13.55 -15.46 -12.89
N GLU A 100 12.62 -15.23 -11.95
CA GLU A 100 11.23 -15.71 -12.05
C GLU A 100 10.31 -14.75 -12.84
N MET A 101 10.83 -13.63 -13.34
CA MET A 101 10.02 -12.64 -14.05
C MET A 101 9.32 -13.23 -15.28
N ASP A 102 9.96 -14.21 -15.98
CA ASP A 102 9.38 -14.81 -17.17
C ASP A 102 8.04 -15.50 -16.90
N ARG A 103 7.83 -16.00 -15.67
CA ARG A 103 6.54 -16.55 -15.25
C ARG A 103 5.46 -15.47 -15.12
N LEU A 104 5.84 -14.26 -14.67
CA LEU A 104 4.93 -13.11 -14.60
C LEU A 104 4.61 -12.62 -16.01
N LEU A 105 5.63 -12.46 -16.86
CA LEU A 105 5.49 -12.03 -18.25
C LEU A 105 4.59 -12.96 -19.06
N LYS A 106 4.78 -14.27 -18.90
CA LYS A 106 3.92 -15.28 -19.56
C LYS A 106 2.44 -15.09 -19.20
N LYS A 107 2.12 -14.79 -17.96
CA LYS A 107 0.73 -14.50 -17.54
C LYS A 107 0.19 -13.20 -18.12
N LEU A 108 1.02 -12.19 -18.26
CA LEU A 108 0.62 -10.98 -18.99
C LEU A 108 0.32 -11.31 -20.45
N ASP A 109 1.13 -12.17 -21.11
CA ASP A 109 0.90 -12.59 -22.50
C ASP A 109 -0.38 -13.43 -22.66
N GLU A 110 -0.81 -14.16 -21.60
CA GLU A 110 -2.10 -14.85 -21.54
C GLU A 110 -3.31 -13.88 -21.46
N GLY A 111 -3.07 -12.56 -21.36
CA GLY A 111 -4.12 -11.53 -21.37
C GLY A 111 -4.44 -10.89 -20.03
N TYR A 112 -3.71 -11.22 -18.95
CA TYR A 112 -3.86 -10.53 -17.67
C TYR A 112 -3.26 -9.11 -17.73
N ASP A 113 -3.84 -8.19 -16.96
CA ASP A 113 -3.39 -6.81 -16.90
C ASP A 113 -2.32 -6.60 -15.82
N VAL A 114 -2.47 -7.29 -14.69
CA VAL A 114 -1.53 -7.29 -13.56
C VAL A 114 -1.33 -8.69 -13.03
N VAL A 115 -0.09 -9.05 -12.75
CA VAL A 115 0.29 -10.37 -12.23
C VAL A 115 1.13 -10.17 -10.97
N TYR A 116 0.67 -10.69 -9.84
CA TYR A 116 1.40 -10.68 -8.58
C TYR A 116 2.09 -12.01 -8.31
N ALA A 117 3.33 -11.97 -7.83
CA ALA A 117 3.96 -13.13 -7.25
C ALA A 117 3.20 -13.58 -5.99
N SER A 118 3.01 -14.89 -5.81
CA SER A 118 2.49 -15.48 -4.59
C SER A 118 3.51 -16.45 -4.00
N TYR A 119 3.79 -16.32 -2.71
CA TYR A 119 4.80 -17.13 -2.04
C TYR A 119 4.15 -18.30 -1.32
N THR A 120 4.52 -19.53 -1.72
CA THR A 120 3.92 -20.78 -1.24
C THR A 120 4.36 -21.16 0.18
N ASN A 121 5.52 -20.71 0.65
CA ASN A 121 6.11 -21.12 1.93
C ASN A 121 6.23 -19.98 2.94
N LYS A 122 5.11 -19.57 3.55
CA LYS A 122 5.18 -18.66 4.71
C LYS A 122 5.26 -19.46 6.01
N LYS A 123 6.48 -19.86 6.43
CA LYS A 123 6.75 -20.31 7.81
C LYS A 123 6.69 -19.12 8.76
N HIS A 124 5.51 -18.81 9.31
CA HIS A 124 5.36 -17.71 10.27
C HIS A 124 4.66 -18.17 11.55
N SER A 125 5.01 -17.55 12.69
CA SER A 125 4.37 -17.79 13.99
C SER A 125 2.85 -17.52 13.93
N GLY A 126 2.05 -18.24 14.72
CA GLY A 126 0.58 -18.18 14.69
C GLY A 126 -0.01 -16.77 14.85
N PHE A 127 0.60 -15.92 15.67
CA PHE A 127 0.18 -14.53 15.89
C PHE A 127 0.32 -13.66 14.62
N ARG A 128 1.42 -13.82 13.88
CA ARG A 128 1.67 -13.10 12.62
C ARG A 128 0.72 -13.55 11.50
N ASN A 129 0.35 -14.83 11.51
CA ASN A 129 -0.64 -15.39 10.59
C ASN A 129 -2.05 -14.82 10.84
N TRP A 130 -2.42 -14.61 12.11
CA TRP A 130 -3.70 -13.99 12.48
C TRP A 130 -3.78 -12.54 11.99
N GLY A 131 -2.74 -11.73 12.24
CA GLY A 131 -2.66 -10.35 11.76
C GLY A 131 -2.70 -10.24 10.23
N SER A 132 -2.01 -11.14 9.52
CA SER A 132 -2.03 -11.22 8.06
C SER A 132 -3.42 -11.58 7.51
N ARG A 133 -4.13 -12.54 8.15
CA ARG A 133 -5.52 -12.91 7.77
C ARG A 133 -6.49 -11.76 8.01
N LEU A 134 -6.38 -11.06 9.15
CA LEU A 134 -7.21 -9.89 9.45
C LEU A 134 -7.00 -8.79 8.42
N ASN A 135 -5.74 -8.47 8.10
CA ASN A 135 -5.39 -7.49 7.07
C ASN A 135 -5.94 -7.89 5.70
N SER A 136 -5.80 -9.15 5.30
CA SER A 136 -6.35 -9.64 4.03
C SER A 136 -7.87 -9.49 3.98
N LYS A 137 -8.58 -9.91 5.03
CA LYS A 137 -10.04 -9.81 5.11
C LYS A 137 -10.52 -8.36 5.09
N MET A 138 -9.81 -7.47 5.77
CA MET A 138 -10.15 -6.04 5.73
C MET A 138 -9.89 -5.43 4.34
N THR A 139 -8.81 -5.81 3.68
CA THR A 139 -8.52 -5.39 2.30
C THR A 139 -9.60 -5.89 1.33
N GLU A 140 -10.10 -7.11 1.52
CA GLU A 140 -11.23 -7.65 0.77
C GLU A 140 -12.50 -6.81 0.96
N ILE A 141 -12.82 -6.48 2.21
CA ILE A 141 -14.02 -5.70 2.55
C ILE A 141 -13.87 -4.24 2.09
N MET A 142 -12.74 -3.60 2.37
CA MET A 142 -12.55 -2.16 2.17
C MET A 142 -12.25 -1.80 0.71
N LEU A 143 -11.38 -2.56 0.05
CA LEU A 143 -10.90 -2.26 -1.30
C LEU A 143 -11.50 -3.18 -2.38
N GLY A 144 -12.29 -4.17 -1.99
CA GLY A 144 -12.88 -5.12 -2.94
C GLY A 144 -11.86 -6.09 -3.55
N LYS A 145 -10.76 -6.39 -2.83
CA LYS A 145 -9.77 -7.37 -3.26
C LYS A 145 -10.40 -8.75 -3.41
N PRO A 146 -10.18 -9.46 -4.52
CA PRO A 146 -10.61 -10.85 -4.66
C PRO A 146 -10.04 -11.74 -3.53
N LYS A 147 -10.86 -12.64 -2.98
CA LYS A 147 -10.48 -13.47 -1.81
C LYS A 147 -9.22 -14.29 -2.04
N GLN A 148 -9.01 -14.79 -3.25
CA GLN A 148 -7.87 -15.64 -3.60
C GLN A 148 -6.61 -14.85 -3.97
N LEU A 149 -6.72 -13.54 -4.21
CA LEU A 149 -5.60 -12.72 -4.65
C LEU A 149 -4.64 -12.46 -3.48
N GLN A 150 -3.40 -12.87 -3.66
CA GLN A 150 -2.27 -12.49 -2.80
C GLN A 150 -1.54 -11.32 -3.43
N ILE A 151 -1.33 -10.27 -2.67
CA ILE A 151 -0.63 -9.07 -3.12
C ILE A 151 0.77 -9.08 -2.54
N SER A 152 1.74 -8.82 -3.40
CA SER A 152 3.16 -8.74 -3.06
C SER A 152 3.79 -7.49 -3.68
N SER A 153 4.99 -7.14 -3.25
CA SER A 153 5.82 -6.09 -3.87
C SER A 153 6.38 -6.52 -5.22
N TYR A 154 6.46 -7.83 -5.49
CA TYR A 154 6.86 -8.37 -6.78
C TYR A 154 5.64 -8.58 -7.66
N PHE A 155 5.52 -7.74 -8.68
CA PHE A 155 4.43 -7.81 -9.63
C PHE A 155 4.84 -7.26 -10.99
N ALA A 156 4.12 -7.69 -12.01
CA ALA A 156 4.24 -7.13 -13.35
C ALA A 156 2.90 -6.58 -13.82
N MET A 157 2.92 -5.51 -14.60
CA MET A 157 1.71 -4.88 -15.14
C MET A 157 1.93 -4.32 -16.55
N ARG A 158 0.84 -4.18 -17.29
CA ARG A 158 0.82 -3.53 -18.60
C ARG A 158 0.91 -2.01 -18.45
N ARG A 159 1.47 -1.35 -19.45
CA ARG A 159 1.68 0.11 -19.50
C ARG A 159 0.43 0.91 -19.19
N PHE A 160 -0.74 0.55 -19.75
CA PHE A 160 -1.97 1.31 -19.56
C PHE A 160 -2.42 1.37 -18.09
N ILE A 161 -2.11 0.34 -17.28
CA ILE A 161 -2.36 0.34 -15.83
C ILE A 161 -1.53 1.42 -15.15
N LYS A 162 -0.23 1.50 -15.48
CA LYS A 162 0.67 2.57 -14.99
C LYS A 162 0.15 3.95 -15.41
N ASP A 163 -0.27 4.09 -16.66
CA ASP A 163 -0.77 5.38 -17.17
C ASP A 163 -2.04 5.81 -16.42
N GLU A 164 -2.95 4.87 -16.11
CA GLU A 164 -4.13 5.16 -15.30
C GLU A 164 -3.77 5.49 -13.85
N MET A 165 -2.80 4.78 -13.26
CA MET A 165 -2.33 5.06 -11.89
C MET A 165 -1.72 6.46 -11.78
N LEU A 166 -0.99 6.93 -12.81
CA LEU A 166 -0.37 8.26 -12.85
C LEU A 166 -1.37 9.41 -12.94
N ARG A 167 -2.65 9.14 -13.26
CA ARG A 167 -3.73 10.15 -13.17
C ARG A 167 -4.14 10.45 -11.73
N TYR A 168 -3.72 9.62 -10.78
CA TYR A 168 -4.00 9.86 -9.37
C TYR A 168 -3.06 10.94 -8.83
N GLU A 169 -3.62 12.09 -8.48
CA GLU A 169 -2.91 13.27 -7.96
C GLU A 169 -3.02 13.43 -6.43
N GLY A 170 -3.76 12.55 -5.75
CA GLY A 170 -3.90 12.61 -4.30
C GLY A 170 -2.58 12.41 -3.57
N CYS A 171 -2.39 13.06 -2.43
CA CYS A 171 -1.11 13.13 -1.70
C CYS A 171 -0.65 11.80 -1.06
N TYR A 172 -1.52 10.79 -0.95
CA TYR A 172 -1.21 9.49 -0.36
C TYR A 172 -1.45 8.37 -1.38
N PRO A 173 -0.52 8.08 -2.29
CA PRO A 173 -0.66 6.99 -3.22
C PRO A 173 -0.60 5.65 -2.48
N TYR A 174 -1.46 4.72 -2.87
CA TYR A 174 -1.48 3.36 -2.38
C TYR A 174 -1.58 2.42 -3.58
N ILE A 175 -0.46 1.87 -3.99
CA ILE A 175 -0.32 1.13 -5.26
C ILE A 175 -1.37 0.04 -5.42
N MET A 176 -1.57 -0.79 -4.39
CA MET A 176 -2.58 -1.83 -4.42
C MET A 176 -4.00 -1.28 -4.66
N GLY A 177 -4.34 -0.18 -3.98
CA GLY A 177 -5.63 0.48 -4.14
C GLY A 177 -5.82 1.04 -5.56
N LEU A 178 -4.77 1.63 -6.13
CA LEU A 178 -4.76 2.12 -7.50
C LEU A 178 -4.92 0.99 -8.52
N VAL A 179 -4.20 -0.12 -8.37
CA VAL A 179 -4.33 -1.30 -9.22
C VAL A 179 -5.74 -1.87 -9.17
N LEU A 180 -6.30 -2.12 -7.96
CA LEU A 180 -7.64 -2.67 -7.79
C LEU A 180 -8.76 -1.75 -8.31
N ARG A 181 -8.50 -0.44 -8.37
CA ARG A 181 -9.39 0.55 -8.97
C ARG A 181 -9.31 0.51 -10.50
N SER A 182 -8.12 0.25 -11.07
CA SER A 182 -7.87 0.29 -12.51
C SER A 182 -8.35 -0.96 -13.23
N THR A 183 -8.20 -2.14 -12.62
CA THR A 183 -8.59 -3.41 -13.26
C THR A 183 -9.02 -4.46 -12.25
N LYS A 184 -9.79 -5.44 -12.74
CA LYS A 184 -10.11 -6.69 -12.02
C LYS A 184 -9.44 -7.91 -12.66
N ASN A 185 -8.80 -7.73 -13.82
CA ASN A 185 -8.11 -8.79 -14.56
C ASN A 185 -6.71 -9.02 -14.00
N ILE A 186 -6.66 -9.58 -12.79
CA ILE A 186 -5.45 -9.76 -11.98
C ILE A 186 -5.32 -11.23 -11.60
N CYS A 187 -4.10 -11.77 -11.66
CA CYS A 187 -3.82 -13.12 -11.21
C CYS A 187 -2.57 -13.22 -10.33
N ASN A 188 -2.37 -14.40 -9.77
CA ASN A 188 -1.16 -14.75 -9.04
C ASN A 188 -0.34 -15.81 -9.79
N VAL A 189 0.98 -15.74 -9.61
CA VAL A 189 1.92 -16.77 -10.01
C VAL A 189 2.67 -17.24 -8.77
N PRO A 190 2.68 -18.53 -8.46
CA PRO A 190 3.47 -19.07 -7.37
C PRO A 190 4.96 -18.95 -7.69
N ILE A 191 5.72 -18.33 -6.78
CA ILE A 191 7.16 -18.11 -6.87
C ILE A 191 7.80 -18.53 -5.56
N ASP A 192 8.98 -19.15 -5.64
CA ASP A 192 9.74 -19.53 -4.47
C ASP A 192 10.44 -18.30 -3.89
N HIS A 193 10.23 -18.06 -2.60
CA HIS A 193 10.82 -16.93 -1.87
C HIS A 193 12.22 -17.31 -1.40
N ARG A 194 13.22 -16.45 -1.68
CA ARG A 194 14.54 -16.61 -1.10
C ARG A 194 14.56 -16.14 0.35
N GLU A 195 15.33 -16.79 1.20
CA GLU A 195 15.55 -16.34 2.57
C GLU A 195 16.35 -15.04 2.56
N ARG A 196 16.06 -14.15 3.50
CA ARG A 196 16.71 -12.85 3.61
C ARG A 196 18.17 -13.00 3.96
N GLU A 197 19.08 -12.52 3.13
CA GLU A 197 20.52 -12.63 3.36
C GLU A 197 21.01 -11.71 4.50
N SER A 198 20.30 -10.59 4.80
CA SER A 198 20.64 -9.68 5.92
C SER A 198 19.50 -8.72 6.27
N GLY A 199 19.36 -8.42 7.58
CA GLY A 199 18.52 -7.34 8.10
C GLY A 199 17.28 -7.77 8.88
N SER A 200 16.91 -6.99 9.92
CA SER A 200 15.65 -7.11 10.65
C SER A 200 14.56 -6.26 9.99
N SER A 201 13.31 -6.74 10.02
CA SER A 201 12.16 -5.96 9.57
C SER A 201 12.05 -4.65 10.37
N GLY A 202 12.26 -3.51 9.73
CA GLY A 202 12.18 -2.18 10.34
C GLY A 202 10.77 -1.66 10.63
N TYR A 203 9.74 -2.52 10.50
CA TYR A 203 8.36 -2.13 10.74
C TYR A 203 7.98 -2.26 12.21
N THR A 204 7.80 -1.13 12.89
CA THR A 204 7.16 -1.08 14.20
C THR A 204 5.65 -1.22 14.07
N LEU A 205 4.96 -1.70 15.13
CA LEU A 205 3.50 -1.82 15.16
C LEU A 205 2.81 -0.49 14.81
N SER A 206 3.32 0.63 15.30
CA SER A 206 2.81 1.97 15.01
C SER A 206 2.91 2.31 13.51
N LYS A 207 4.03 2.00 12.86
CA LYS A 207 4.19 2.20 11.41
C LYS A 207 3.25 1.34 10.59
N LEU A 208 3.00 0.09 11.03
CA LEU A 208 2.04 -0.81 10.38
C LEU A 208 0.61 -0.28 10.48
N ILE A 209 0.20 0.20 11.68
CA ILE A 209 -1.13 0.79 11.89
C ILE A 209 -1.28 2.07 11.04
N SER A 210 -0.28 2.94 11.01
CA SER A 210 -0.30 4.14 10.19
C SER A 210 -0.40 3.83 8.70
N LEU A 211 0.40 2.90 8.19
CA LEU A 211 0.32 2.45 6.80
C LEU A 211 -1.05 1.88 6.45
N TRP A 212 -1.59 1.10 7.36
CA TRP A 212 -2.90 0.47 7.25
C TRP A 212 -4.03 1.52 7.22
N MET A 213 -4.03 2.45 8.18
CA MET A 213 -4.99 3.56 8.22
C MET A 213 -4.90 4.42 6.96
N ASN A 214 -3.68 4.75 6.52
CA ASN A 214 -3.46 5.52 5.30
C ASN A 214 -4.02 4.82 4.06
N GLY A 215 -3.79 3.52 3.90
CA GLY A 215 -4.33 2.75 2.78
C GLY A 215 -5.86 2.72 2.74
N PHE A 216 -6.51 2.51 3.89
CA PHE A 216 -7.98 2.39 3.94
C PHE A 216 -8.70 3.73 3.82
N THR A 217 -8.25 4.75 4.53
CA THR A 217 -8.92 6.05 4.51
C THR A 217 -8.70 6.82 3.21
N SER A 218 -7.61 6.55 2.47
CA SER A 218 -7.39 7.16 1.15
C SER A 218 -8.24 6.54 0.03
N PHE A 219 -8.63 5.25 0.14
CA PHE A 219 -9.28 4.53 -0.94
C PHE A 219 -10.66 3.97 -0.60
N SER A 220 -11.14 4.14 0.64
CA SER A 220 -12.43 3.60 1.06
C SER A 220 -13.14 4.54 2.03
N VAL A 221 -14.40 4.81 1.77
CA VAL A 221 -15.32 5.52 2.69
C VAL A 221 -16.07 4.54 3.61
N LYS A 222 -15.79 3.23 3.50
CA LYS A 222 -16.50 2.21 4.29
C LYS A 222 -16.27 2.34 5.80
N PRO A 223 -15.08 2.72 6.32
CA PRO A 223 -14.91 2.96 7.75
C PRO A 223 -15.89 3.99 8.29
N LEU A 224 -16.09 5.09 7.56
CA LEU A 224 -17.05 6.14 7.93
C LEU A 224 -18.51 5.63 7.87
N ARG A 225 -18.85 4.78 6.89
CA ARG A 225 -20.19 4.15 6.81
C ARG A 225 -20.44 3.21 7.98
N ILE A 226 -19.45 2.42 8.39
CA ILE A 226 -19.56 1.53 9.56
C ILE A 226 -19.82 2.36 10.81
N ALA A 227 -19.09 3.45 11.01
CA ALA A 227 -19.32 4.37 12.12
C ALA A 227 -20.75 4.95 12.13
N ASN A 228 -21.24 5.34 10.96
CA ASN A 228 -22.59 5.83 10.82
C ASN A 228 -23.64 4.76 11.19
N TYR A 229 -23.48 3.51 10.72
CA TYR A 229 -24.38 2.42 11.11
C TYR A 229 -24.36 2.14 12.61
N LEU A 230 -23.17 2.17 13.25
CA LEU A 230 -23.03 2.00 14.69
C LEU A 230 -23.71 3.14 15.45
N GLY A 231 -23.56 4.37 14.97
CA GLY A 231 -24.25 5.56 15.51
C GLY A 231 -25.77 5.44 15.40
N CYS A 232 -26.30 5.05 14.26
CA CYS A 232 -27.73 4.83 14.08
C CYS A 232 -28.26 3.70 14.98
N LEU A 233 -27.54 2.60 15.12
CA LEU A 233 -27.90 1.51 16.03
C LEU A 233 -27.92 1.98 17.48
N SER A 234 -26.91 2.72 17.93
CA SER A 234 -26.84 3.25 19.27
C SER A 234 -28.00 4.23 19.54
N ALA A 235 -28.33 5.11 18.57
CA ALA A 235 -29.46 6.03 18.68
C ALA A 235 -30.79 5.28 18.79
N LEU A 236 -30.99 4.22 17.99
CA LEU A 236 -32.18 3.39 18.05
C LEU A 236 -32.31 2.68 19.40
N CYS A 237 -31.23 2.10 19.90
CA CYS A 237 -31.22 1.47 21.24
C CYS A 237 -31.54 2.48 22.35
N GLY A 238 -30.94 3.67 22.28
CA GLY A 238 -31.22 4.76 23.23
C GLY A 238 -32.67 5.22 23.18
N PHE A 239 -33.25 5.33 21.97
CA PHE A 239 -34.65 5.68 21.78
C PHE A 239 -35.62 4.63 22.38
N ILE A 240 -35.37 3.35 22.10
CA ILE A 240 -36.14 2.23 22.70
C ILE A 240 -36.05 2.26 24.23
N TYR A 241 -34.83 2.45 24.76
CA TYR A 241 -34.60 2.53 26.20
C TYR A 241 -35.35 3.70 26.83
N MET A 242 -35.36 4.86 26.18
CA MET A 242 -36.13 6.03 26.61
C MET A 242 -37.64 5.70 26.71
N ILE A 243 -38.22 5.05 25.69
CA ILE A 243 -39.61 4.61 25.71
C ILE A 243 -39.89 3.67 26.89
N VAL A 244 -39.01 2.70 27.14
CA VAL A 244 -39.12 1.76 28.26
C VAL A 244 -39.12 2.51 29.61
N ILE A 245 -38.24 3.50 29.78
CA ILE A 245 -38.20 4.33 31.00
C ILE A 245 -39.52 5.07 31.21
N ILE A 246 -40.04 5.71 30.15
CA ILE A 246 -41.30 6.47 30.19
C ILE A 246 -42.47 5.54 30.61
N ILE A 247 -42.60 4.34 29.98
CA ILE A 247 -43.63 3.38 30.29
C ILE A 247 -43.51 2.92 31.75
N ARG A 248 -42.31 2.58 32.23
CA ARG A 248 -42.08 2.15 33.61
C ARG A 248 -42.40 3.27 34.61
N HIS A 249 -42.08 4.51 34.27
CA HIS A 249 -42.42 5.67 35.16
C HIS A 249 -43.92 5.78 35.36
N PHE A 250 -44.71 5.72 34.29
CA PHE A 250 -46.19 5.89 34.37
C PHE A 250 -46.91 4.64 34.87
N ALA A 251 -46.41 3.43 34.56
CA ALA A 251 -47.07 2.17 34.93
C ALA A 251 -46.71 1.68 36.34
N LEU A 252 -45.50 1.96 36.84
CA LEU A 252 -44.99 1.35 38.08
C LEU A 252 -44.68 2.37 39.19
N ASN A 253 -44.84 3.66 38.95
CA ASN A 253 -44.51 4.76 39.90
C ASN A 253 -43.09 4.61 40.52
N THR A 254 -42.16 3.97 39.85
CA THR A 254 -40.78 3.76 40.31
C THR A 254 -39.87 4.76 39.67
N ALA A 255 -39.34 5.72 40.46
CA ALA A 255 -38.23 6.53 40.00
C ALA A 255 -36.97 5.67 39.85
N PRO A 256 -36.32 5.61 38.70
CA PRO A 256 -35.10 4.84 38.57
C PRO A 256 -33.99 5.48 39.41
N LEU A 257 -33.46 4.74 40.35
CA LEU A 257 -32.19 5.00 41.02
C LEU A 257 -31.09 4.84 39.93
N GLY A 258 -30.68 5.92 39.28
CA GLY A 258 -29.97 5.75 38.01
C GLY A 258 -28.76 6.64 37.80
N TRP A 259 -28.16 7.28 38.83
CA TRP A 259 -27.03 8.18 38.58
C TRP A 259 -25.83 7.46 37.92
N SER A 260 -25.46 6.31 38.39
CA SER A 260 -24.35 5.51 37.85
C SER A 260 -24.60 5.00 36.42
N SER A 261 -25.82 4.54 36.13
CA SER A 261 -26.21 4.05 34.81
C SER A 261 -26.28 5.19 33.79
N THR A 262 -26.77 6.37 34.19
CA THR A 262 -26.82 7.57 33.35
C THR A 262 -25.41 8.05 33.00
N THR A 263 -24.52 8.09 33.98
CA THR A 263 -23.12 8.48 33.76
C THR A 263 -22.39 7.49 32.85
N ALA A 264 -22.57 6.18 33.06
CA ALA A 264 -21.98 5.17 32.19
C ALA A 264 -22.50 5.27 30.76
N LEU A 265 -23.79 5.52 30.55
CA LEU A 265 -24.39 5.68 29.23
C LEU A 265 -23.89 6.96 28.52
N LEU A 266 -23.78 8.08 29.25
CA LEU A 266 -23.22 9.33 28.72
C LEU A 266 -21.77 9.19 28.30
N LEU A 267 -20.95 8.50 29.10
CA LEU A 267 -19.54 8.23 28.74
C LEU A 267 -19.44 7.33 27.51
N LEU A 268 -20.29 6.29 27.42
CA LEU A 268 -20.31 5.41 26.25
C LEU A 268 -20.71 6.16 24.98
N ILE A 269 -21.82 6.90 25.02
CA ILE A 269 -22.31 7.67 23.87
C ILE A 269 -21.30 8.77 23.51
N GLY A 270 -20.78 9.49 24.48
CA GLY A 270 -19.75 10.53 24.28
C GLY A 270 -18.47 9.93 23.64
N GLY A 271 -18.04 8.75 24.10
CA GLY A 271 -16.91 8.04 23.51
C GLY A 271 -17.17 7.66 22.05
N ILE A 272 -18.34 7.12 21.72
CA ILE A 272 -18.72 6.79 20.33
C ILE A 272 -18.73 8.06 19.46
N ILE A 273 -19.30 9.17 19.93
CA ILE A 273 -19.33 10.44 19.21
C ILE A 273 -17.90 10.92 18.92
N LEU A 274 -17.00 10.88 19.90
CA LEU A 274 -15.61 11.30 19.74
C LEU A 274 -14.87 10.44 18.70
N VAL A 275 -15.11 9.13 18.68
CA VAL A 275 -14.53 8.22 17.67
C VAL A 275 -15.03 8.57 16.27
N VAL A 276 -16.33 8.81 16.11
CA VAL A 276 -16.92 9.20 14.82
C VAL A 276 -16.38 10.56 14.35
N LEU A 277 -16.31 11.56 15.24
CA LEU A 277 -15.73 12.86 14.94
C LEU A 277 -14.25 12.75 14.56
N GLY A 278 -13.48 11.93 15.26
CA GLY A 278 -12.09 11.66 14.92
C GLY A 278 -11.93 11.08 13.52
N MET A 279 -12.79 10.12 13.12
CA MET A 279 -12.79 9.60 11.76
C MET A 279 -13.16 10.65 10.71
N VAL A 280 -14.19 11.46 10.98
CA VAL A 280 -14.57 12.59 10.09
C VAL A 280 -13.40 13.56 9.96
N GLY A 281 -12.76 13.92 11.08
CA GLY A 281 -11.58 14.78 11.09
C GLY A 281 -10.42 14.23 10.23
N GLU A 282 -10.17 12.92 10.27
CA GLU A 282 -9.16 12.25 9.42
C GLU A 282 -9.48 12.43 7.92
N TYR A 283 -10.74 12.22 7.51
CA TYR A 283 -11.14 12.43 6.12
C TYR A 283 -11.07 13.90 5.69
N ILE A 284 -11.50 14.83 6.55
CA ILE A 284 -11.37 16.27 6.29
C ILE A 284 -9.90 16.66 6.17
N GLY A 285 -9.04 16.19 7.07
CA GLY A 285 -7.60 16.42 7.01
C GLY A 285 -6.99 15.97 5.68
N ARG A 286 -7.40 14.80 5.15
CA ARG A 286 -6.94 14.30 3.85
C ARG A 286 -7.43 15.15 2.69
N ILE A 287 -8.71 15.58 2.72
CA ILE A 287 -9.27 16.49 1.73
C ILE A 287 -8.49 17.81 1.74
N TYR A 288 -8.21 18.35 2.92
CA TYR A 288 -7.43 19.58 3.10
C TYR A 288 -6.02 19.44 2.47
N MET A 289 -5.32 18.33 2.74
CA MET A 289 -4.00 18.06 2.16
C MET A 289 -4.04 17.98 0.63
N CYS A 290 -5.08 17.34 0.06
CA CYS A 290 -5.26 17.24 -1.38
C CYS A 290 -5.59 18.60 -2.02
N ILE A 291 -6.44 19.42 -1.38
CA ILE A 291 -6.79 20.77 -1.88
C ILE A 291 -5.57 21.69 -1.85
N ASN A 292 -4.71 21.56 -0.85
CA ASN A 292 -3.46 22.32 -0.75
C ASN A 292 -2.36 21.79 -1.66
N ALA A 293 -2.67 20.90 -2.59
CA ALA A 293 -1.73 20.33 -3.57
C ALA A 293 -0.44 19.80 -2.93
N THR A 294 -0.54 19.18 -1.74
CA THR A 294 0.61 18.53 -1.11
C THR A 294 1.17 17.46 -2.06
N PRO A 295 2.44 17.55 -2.48
CA PRO A 295 2.97 16.64 -3.48
C PRO A 295 3.10 15.21 -2.94
N GLN A 296 2.81 14.21 -3.79
CA GLN A 296 3.02 12.79 -3.46
C GLN A 296 4.48 12.48 -3.15
N TYR A 297 5.37 13.11 -3.90
CA TYR A 297 6.83 13.03 -3.77
C TYR A 297 7.44 14.29 -4.39
N LEU A 298 8.70 14.54 -4.06
CA LEU A 298 9.51 15.60 -4.66
C LEU A 298 10.81 14.99 -5.15
N VAL A 299 11.03 15.02 -6.46
CA VAL A 299 12.29 14.58 -7.07
C VAL A 299 13.32 15.70 -6.89
N ARG A 300 14.45 15.37 -6.27
CA ARG A 300 15.60 16.26 -6.13
C ARG A 300 16.43 16.28 -7.42
N GLU A 301 16.73 15.09 -7.94
CA GLU A 301 17.59 14.93 -9.10
C GLU A 301 17.33 13.60 -9.81
N ILE A 302 17.63 13.57 -11.12
CA ILE A 302 17.55 12.36 -11.93
C ILE A 302 18.93 12.13 -12.56
N TYR A 303 19.47 10.93 -12.37
CA TYR A 303 20.76 10.53 -12.87
C TYR A 303 20.58 9.59 -14.07
N LYS A 304 21.21 9.95 -15.18
CA LYS A 304 21.27 9.13 -16.40
C LYS A 304 22.67 9.25 -16.96
N LYS A 305 23.13 8.20 -17.62
CA LYS A 305 24.36 8.29 -18.42
C LYS A 305 24.12 9.29 -19.54
N GLU A 306 24.92 10.33 -19.61
CA GLU A 306 24.94 11.22 -20.80
C GLU A 306 25.30 10.40 -22.04
N LYS A 307 24.55 10.61 -23.11
CA LYS A 307 24.75 9.91 -24.40
C LYS A 307 26.01 10.38 -25.10
#